data_0517849344b207d1a0e848e281afc0a4
#
_entry.id   0517849344b207d1a0e848e281afc0a4
#
_cell.length_a   1.000
_cell.length_b   1.000
_cell.length_c   1.000
_cell.angle_alpha   90.00
_cell.angle_beta   90.00
_cell.angle_gamma   90.00
#
_symmetry.space_group_name_H-M   'P 1'
#
loop_
_entity.id
_entity.type
_entity.pdbx_description
1 polymer ?
#
loop_
_entity_poly.entity_id
_entity_poly.type
_entity_poly.pdbx_seq_one_letter_code
_entity_poly.pdbx_strand_id
1 'polypeptide(L)'
;MRKKILTMSLLCLMAMSANAQIYAYDTWAQMPTKDIYDDEAMNMYARALAETAARRKANFERYSNLAVEAFNKKQWNYVILYINNALETQYYNGEVFYLRGFAYEMLGDERRAKKDYRKGKKNGSYRAEIAMEQLKEKQKQRRKR
;
A
#
# COMPACT_ATOMS: atom_id res chain seq x y z
N MET A 1 38.43 -13.97 9.93
CA MET A 1 37.05 -13.42 9.82
C MET A 1 36.38 -13.14 11.17
N ARG A 2 36.54 -13.95 12.22
CA ARG A 2 35.91 -13.73 13.54
C ARG A 2 36.34 -12.43 14.28
N LYS A 3 37.57 -11.93 14.07
CA LYS A 3 38.06 -10.70 14.73
C LYS A 3 37.43 -9.40 14.19
N LYS A 4 36.98 -9.38 12.93
CA LYS A 4 36.31 -8.19 12.36
C LYS A 4 34.86 -8.00 12.80
N ILE A 5 34.18 -9.09 13.16
CA ILE A 5 32.81 -9.06 13.65
C ILE A 5 32.74 -8.55 15.11
N LEU A 6 33.77 -8.93 15.91
CA LEU A 6 33.87 -8.46 17.30
C LEU A 6 34.16 -6.94 17.41
N THR A 7 34.93 -6.38 16.48
CA THR A 7 35.24 -4.95 16.46
C THR A 7 34.02 -4.12 16.04
N MET A 8 33.16 -4.61 15.12
CA MET A 8 31.92 -3.91 14.75
C MET A 8 30.87 -3.94 15.86
N SER A 9 30.76 -5.02 16.63
CA SER A 9 29.83 -5.09 17.78
C SER A 9 30.26 -4.20 18.94
N LEU A 10 31.57 -4.03 19.16
CA LEU A 10 32.10 -3.14 20.18
C LEU A 10 31.91 -1.67 19.82
N LEU A 11 32.04 -1.31 18.54
CA LEU A 11 31.76 0.05 18.04
C LEU A 11 30.28 0.41 18.16
N CYS A 12 29.37 -0.55 17.94
CA CYS A 12 27.93 -0.35 18.11
C CYS A 12 27.53 -0.15 19.58
N LEU A 13 28.23 -0.80 20.52
CA LEU A 13 28.00 -0.64 21.96
C LEU A 13 28.57 0.67 22.53
N MET A 14 29.65 1.20 21.96
CA MET A 14 30.18 2.52 22.33
C MET A 14 29.35 3.69 21.78
N ALA A 15 28.57 3.49 20.73
CA ALA A 15 27.67 4.53 20.18
C ALA A 15 26.50 4.91 21.10
N MET A 16 26.33 4.25 22.24
CA MET A 16 25.26 4.54 23.20
C MET A 16 25.68 5.46 24.35
N SER A 17 26.94 5.91 24.43
CA SER A 17 27.36 6.92 25.39
C SER A 17 27.37 8.33 24.79
N ALA A 18 27.00 9.34 25.58
CA ALA A 18 26.86 10.73 25.09
C ALA A 18 28.11 11.30 24.39
N ASN A 19 29.30 10.74 24.63
CA ASN A 19 30.54 11.11 23.95
C ASN A 19 30.71 10.44 22.59
N ALA A 20 30.01 9.35 22.30
CA ALA A 20 30.16 8.64 21.02
C ALA A 20 29.47 9.38 19.86
N GLN A 21 28.53 10.27 20.14
CA GLN A 21 27.89 11.09 19.09
C GLN A 21 28.89 12.06 18.44
N ILE A 22 29.81 12.61 19.19
CA ILE A 22 30.82 13.54 18.68
C ILE A 22 31.82 12.79 17.79
N TYR A 23 32.29 11.62 18.23
CA TYR A 23 33.22 10.78 17.44
C TYR A 23 32.56 10.19 16.19
N ALA A 24 31.28 9.81 16.28
CA ALA A 24 30.55 9.35 15.12
C ALA A 24 30.38 10.47 14.07
N TYR A 25 30.08 11.70 14.51
CA TYR A 25 29.90 12.85 13.62
C TYR A 25 31.22 13.20 12.89
N ASP A 26 32.36 13.22 13.59
CA ASP A 26 33.67 13.50 12.97
C ASP A 26 34.11 12.39 12.02
N THR A 27 33.80 11.14 12.32
CA THR A 27 34.11 9.99 11.44
C THR A 27 33.23 9.97 10.21
N TRP A 28 31.95 10.34 10.33
CA TRP A 28 31.03 10.50 9.20
C TRP A 28 31.41 11.71 8.31
N ALA A 29 31.86 12.81 8.92
CA ALA A 29 32.28 14.01 8.21
C ALA A 29 33.60 13.81 7.43
N GLN A 30 34.43 12.85 7.83
CA GLN A 30 35.68 12.49 7.17
C GLN A 30 35.58 11.32 6.19
N MET A 31 34.44 10.64 6.12
CA MET A 31 34.21 9.67 5.05
C MET A 31 34.15 10.42 3.73
N PRO A 32 34.91 10.01 2.73
CA PRO A 32 34.82 10.60 1.39
C PRO A 32 33.42 10.27 0.85
N THR A 33 32.50 11.21 1.05
CA THR A 33 31.11 11.06 0.61
C THR A 33 30.98 11.07 -0.91
N LYS A 34 32.06 11.43 -1.58
CA LYS A 34 32.09 11.57 -3.05
C LYS A 34 32.31 10.23 -3.77
N ASP A 35 32.89 9.23 -3.11
CA ASP A 35 33.29 7.97 -3.77
C ASP A 35 32.38 6.78 -3.43
N ILE A 36 31.41 6.97 -2.52
CA ILE A 36 30.52 5.87 -2.10
C ILE A 36 29.27 5.80 -2.99
N TYR A 37 28.87 6.90 -3.58
CA TYR A 37 27.74 6.98 -4.50
C TYR A 37 28.21 7.59 -5.81
N ASP A 38 28.52 6.73 -6.76
CA ASP A 38 28.63 7.11 -8.15
C ASP A 38 27.30 7.75 -8.57
N ASP A 39 27.32 9.03 -8.94
CA ASP A 39 26.12 9.76 -9.36
C ASP A 39 25.36 9.02 -10.47
N GLU A 40 26.09 8.28 -11.31
CA GLU A 40 25.53 7.47 -12.37
C GLU A 40 24.78 6.26 -11.82
N ALA A 41 25.33 5.56 -10.82
CA ALA A 41 24.67 4.43 -10.15
C ALA A 41 23.41 4.88 -9.40
N MET A 42 23.46 6.03 -8.72
CA MET A 42 22.28 6.60 -8.05
C MET A 42 21.21 7.02 -9.05
N ASN A 43 21.60 7.63 -10.17
CA ASN A 43 20.67 7.98 -11.24
C ASN A 43 20.04 6.75 -11.88
N MET A 44 20.81 5.68 -12.09
CA MET A 44 20.31 4.42 -12.63
C MET A 44 19.32 3.77 -11.64
N TYR A 45 19.63 3.76 -10.36
CA TYR A 45 18.74 3.26 -9.32
C TYR A 45 17.44 4.07 -9.23
N ALA A 46 17.52 5.40 -9.25
CA ALA A 46 16.36 6.28 -9.25
C ALA A 46 15.46 6.05 -10.48
N ARG A 47 16.05 5.87 -11.68
CA ARG A 47 15.30 5.52 -12.90
C ARG A 47 14.59 4.17 -12.75
N ALA A 48 15.28 3.14 -12.27
CA ALA A 48 14.69 1.81 -12.06
C ALA A 48 13.52 1.85 -11.06
N LEU A 49 13.63 2.65 -9.99
CA LEU A 49 12.53 2.88 -9.05
C LEU A 49 11.35 3.60 -9.72
N ALA A 50 11.61 4.63 -10.50
CA ALA A 50 10.58 5.37 -11.21
C ALA A 50 9.84 4.48 -12.24
N GLU A 51 10.56 3.66 -12.99
CA GLU A 51 10.00 2.71 -13.93
C GLU A 51 9.12 1.66 -13.24
N THR A 52 9.59 1.11 -12.12
CA THR A 52 8.81 0.14 -11.35
C THR A 52 7.54 0.77 -10.77
N ALA A 53 7.61 2.01 -10.28
CA ALA A 53 6.45 2.76 -9.80
C ALA A 53 5.46 3.05 -10.94
N ALA A 54 5.95 3.49 -12.10
CA ALA A 54 5.12 3.73 -13.29
C ALA A 54 4.41 2.45 -13.74
N ARG A 55 5.12 1.31 -13.79
CA ARG A 55 4.53 0.00 -14.13
C ARG A 55 3.45 -0.42 -13.15
N ARG A 56 3.68 -0.26 -11.83
CA ARG A 56 2.66 -0.57 -10.82
C ARG A 56 1.42 0.30 -11.00
N LYS A 57 1.59 1.60 -11.23
CA LYS A 57 0.49 2.52 -11.47
C LYS A 57 -0.31 2.13 -12.71
N ALA A 58 0.35 1.85 -13.83
CA ALA A 58 -0.30 1.42 -15.06
C ALA A 58 -1.08 0.12 -14.87
N ASN A 59 -0.53 -0.85 -14.13
CA ASN A 59 -1.23 -2.08 -13.80
C ASN A 59 -2.46 -1.84 -12.91
N PHE A 60 -2.35 -0.96 -11.92
CA PHE A 60 -3.49 -0.56 -11.10
C PHE A 60 -4.61 0.03 -11.94
N GLU A 61 -4.30 0.96 -12.83
CA GLU A 61 -5.28 1.59 -13.72
C GLU A 61 -5.93 0.56 -14.66
N ARG A 62 -5.14 -0.33 -15.25
CA ARG A 62 -5.64 -1.41 -16.12
C ARG A 62 -6.62 -2.32 -15.40
N TYR A 63 -6.25 -2.83 -14.22
CA TYR A 63 -7.13 -3.72 -13.46
C TYR A 63 -8.36 -2.99 -12.91
N SER A 64 -8.24 -1.73 -12.53
CA SER A 64 -9.38 -0.90 -12.11
C SER A 64 -10.38 -0.71 -13.25
N ASN A 65 -9.92 -0.46 -14.47
CA ASN A 65 -10.78 -0.35 -15.64
C ASN A 65 -11.48 -1.67 -15.96
N LEU A 66 -10.76 -2.80 -15.92
CA LEU A 66 -11.37 -4.13 -16.10
C LEU A 66 -12.43 -4.42 -15.03
N ALA A 67 -12.20 -3.98 -13.80
CA ALA A 67 -13.18 -4.12 -12.73
C ALA A 67 -14.45 -3.28 -12.99
N VAL A 68 -14.31 -2.07 -13.53
CA VAL A 68 -15.45 -1.23 -13.92
C VAL A 68 -16.24 -1.88 -15.07
N GLU A 69 -15.56 -2.42 -16.06
CA GLU A 69 -16.23 -3.14 -17.14
C GLU A 69 -17.00 -4.36 -16.63
N ALA A 70 -16.37 -5.18 -15.77
CA ALA A 70 -17.03 -6.33 -15.15
C ALA A 70 -18.21 -5.89 -14.27
N PHE A 71 -18.10 -4.77 -13.57
CA PHE A 71 -19.17 -4.18 -12.78
C PHE A 71 -20.38 -3.82 -13.64
N ASN A 72 -20.16 -3.15 -14.76
CA ASN A 72 -21.22 -2.79 -15.70
C ASN A 72 -21.92 -4.02 -16.29
N LYS A 73 -21.17 -5.12 -16.46
CA LYS A 73 -21.70 -6.43 -16.91
C LYS A 73 -22.28 -7.27 -15.77
N LYS A 74 -22.31 -6.76 -14.52
CA LYS A 74 -22.77 -7.47 -13.30
C LYS A 74 -22.01 -8.78 -13.01
N GLN A 75 -20.78 -8.86 -13.45
CA GLN A 75 -19.90 -10.02 -13.27
C GLN A 75 -19.13 -9.91 -11.94
N TRP A 76 -19.83 -10.09 -10.82
CA TRP A 76 -19.35 -9.77 -9.49
C TRP A 76 -18.05 -10.49 -9.08
N ASN A 77 -17.90 -11.76 -9.48
CA ASN A 77 -16.67 -12.52 -9.20
C ASN A 77 -15.46 -11.91 -9.92
N TYR A 78 -15.63 -11.45 -11.18
CA TYR A 78 -14.57 -10.79 -11.93
C TYR A 78 -14.26 -9.40 -11.36
N VAL A 79 -15.25 -8.67 -10.85
CA VAL A 79 -15.00 -7.41 -10.12
C VAL A 79 -14.05 -7.67 -8.95
N ILE A 80 -14.34 -8.69 -8.14
CA ILE A 80 -13.49 -9.03 -6.98
C ILE A 80 -12.10 -9.43 -7.43
N LEU A 81 -11.99 -10.27 -8.48
CA LEU A 81 -10.70 -10.71 -9.03
C LEU A 81 -9.86 -9.54 -9.50
N TYR A 82 -10.41 -8.67 -10.33
CA TYR A 82 -9.67 -7.53 -10.88
C TYR A 82 -9.30 -6.51 -9.81
N ILE A 83 -10.17 -6.24 -8.83
CA ILE A 83 -9.82 -5.35 -7.72
C ILE A 83 -8.72 -5.98 -6.84
N ASN A 84 -8.72 -7.28 -6.61
CA ASN A 84 -7.63 -7.92 -5.87
C ASN A 84 -6.29 -7.71 -6.60
N ASN A 85 -6.24 -7.96 -7.92
CA ASN A 85 -5.04 -7.73 -8.73
C ASN A 85 -4.62 -6.24 -8.73
N ALA A 86 -5.58 -5.32 -8.75
CA ALA A 86 -5.30 -3.89 -8.63
C ALA A 86 -4.63 -3.58 -7.28
N LEU A 87 -5.14 -4.12 -6.18
CA LEU A 87 -4.60 -3.87 -4.84
C LEU A 87 -3.22 -4.51 -4.59
N GLU A 88 -2.86 -5.58 -5.33
CA GLU A 88 -1.51 -6.17 -5.30
C GLU A 88 -0.44 -5.21 -5.81
N THR A 89 -0.80 -4.23 -6.63
CA THR A 89 0.12 -3.19 -7.09
C THR A 89 0.55 -2.21 -5.99
N GLN A 90 -0.05 -2.29 -4.80
CA GLN A 90 0.12 -1.37 -3.68
C GLN A 90 -0.44 0.04 -3.91
N TYR A 91 -1.11 0.28 -5.04
CA TYR A 91 -1.93 1.47 -5.26
C TYR A 91 -3.37 1.19 -4.86
N TYR A 92 -4.06 2.21 -4.38
CA TYR A 92 -5.48 2.12 -4.05
C TYR A 92 -6.12 3.50 -3.99
N ASN A 93 -7.41 3.53 -4.21
CA ASN A 93 -8.28 4.68 -3.95
C ASN A 93 -9.58 4.19 -3.30
N GLY A 94 -10.42 5.10 -2.86
CA GLY A 94 -11.68 4.74 -2.20
C GLY A 94 -12.64 3.98 -3.11
N GLU A 95 -12.63 4.26 -4.42
CA GLU A 95 -13.58 3.68 -5.38
C GLU A 95 -13.34 2.18 -5.61
N VAL A 96 -12.10 1.71 -5.63
CA VAL A 96 -11.85 0.26 -5.79
C VAL A 96 -12.42 -0.54 -4.62
N PHE A 97 -12.34 0.00 -3.41
CA PHE A 97 -12.98 -0.63 -2.24
C PHE A 97 -14.51 -0.57 -2.33
N TYR A 98 -15.09 0.52 -2.84
CA TYR A 98 -16.52 0.60 -3.09
C TYR A 98 -16.98 -0.48 -4.07
N LEU A 99 -16.32 -0.59 -5.23
CA LEU A 99 -16.67 -1.57 -6.26
C LEU A 99 -16.61 -3.00 -5.74
N ARG A 100 -15.55 -3.35 -5.00
CA ARG A 100 -15.41 -4.69 -4.42
C ARG A 100 -16.42 -4.95 -3.31
N GLY A 101 -16.67 -3.96 -2.47
CA GLY A 101 -17.70 -4.04 -1.43
C GLY A 101 -19.08 -4.26 -2.01
N PHE A 102 -19.43 -3.56 -3.09
CA PHE A 102 -20.68 -3.74 -3.80
C PHE A 102 -20.78 -5.14 -4.40
N ALA A 103 -19.72 -5.65 -5.02
CA ALA A 103 -19.69 -7.00 -5.56
C ALA A 103 -19.90 -8.06 -4.46
N TYR A 104 -19.31 -7.89 -3.29
CA TYR A 104 -19.57 -8.75 -2.13
C TYR A 104 -21.02 -8.66 -1.64
N GLU A 105 -21.61 -7.47 -1.61
CA GLU A 105 -23.01 -7.29 -1.25
C GLU A 105 -23.94 -8.03 -2.22
N MET A 106 -23.68 -7.95 -3.52
CA MET A 106 -24.45 -8.64 -4.56
C MET A 106 -24.32 -10.16 -4.47
N LEU A 107 -23.20 -10.66 -3.97
CA LEU A 107 -22.98 -12.10 -3.69
C LEU A 107 -23.48 -12.53 -2.31
N GLY A 108 -24.09 -11.63 -1.53
CA GLY A 108 -24.65 -11.92 -0.20
C GLY A 108 -23.64 -11.88 0.94
N ASP A 109 -22.36 -11.55 0.69
CA ASP A 109 -21.35 -11.42 1.73
C ASP A 109 -21.32 -9.99 2.31
N GLU A 110 -22.36 -9.68 3.10
CA GLU A 110 -22.46 -8.38 3.76
C GLU A 110 -21.29 -8.08 4.72
N ARG A 111 -20.64 -9.13 5.27
CA ARG A 111 -19.51 -8.95 6.18
C ARG A 111 -18.28 -8.38 5.45
N ARG A 112 -17.95 -8.95 4.30
CA ARG A 112 -16.86 -8.44 3.46
C ARG A 112 -17.23 -7.10 2.83
N ALA A 113 -18.46 -6.93 2.37
CA ALA A 113 -19.00 -5.67 1.85
C ALA A 113 -18.81 -4.53 2.86
N LYS A 114 -19.26 -4.71 4.11
CA LYS A 114 -19.12 -3.71 5.17
C LYS A 114 -17.66 -3.35 5.46
N LYS A 115 -16.74 -4.34 5.41
CA LYS A 115 -15.31 -4.10 5.61
C LYS A 115 -14.74 -3.22 4.49
N ASP A 116 -15.11 -3.50 3.25
CA ASP A 116 -14.63 -2.75 2.09
C ASP A 116 -15.25 -1.36 2.02
N TYR A 117 -16.56 -1.19 2.26
CA TYR A 117 -17.18 0.13 2.34
C TYR A 117 -16.54 1.01 3.42
N ARG A 118 -16.17 0.44 4.57
CA ARG A 118 -15.43 1.19 5.61
C ARG A 118 -14.06 1.65 5.11
N LYS A 119 -13.34 0.79 4.37
CA LYS A 119 -12.07 1.17 3.75
C LYS A 119 -12.27 2.23 2.67
N GLY A 120 -13.29 2.08 1.83
CA GLY A 120 -13.64 3.05 0.79
C GLY A 120 -13.93 4.43 1.37
N LYS A 121 -14.79 4.50 2.40
CA LYS A 121 -15.07 5.75 3.12
C LYS A 121 -13.79 6.38 3.68
N LYS A 122 -12.93 5.60 4.35
CA LYS A 122 -11.67 6.09 4.90
C LYS A 122 -10.72 6.65 3.83
N ASN A 123 -10.82 6.15 2.60
CA ASN A 123 -10.02 6.59 1.46
C ASN A 123 -10.79 7.56 0.53
N GLY A 124 -11.81 8.24 1.04
CA GLY A 124 -12.48 9.35 0.38
C GLY A 124 -13.56 8.98 -0.63
N SER A 125 -14.02 7.71 -0.68
CA SER A 125 -15.16 7.36 -1.54
C SER A 125 -16.48 7.74 -0.88
N TYR A 126 -17.15 8.74 -1.42
CA TYR A 126 -18.51 9.13 -1.04
C TYR A 126 -19.53 8.00 -1.33
N ARG A 127 -19.34 7.27 -2.43
CA ARG A 127 -20.19 6.14 -2.79
C ARG A 127 -20.13 5.02 -1.74
N ALA A 128 -18.93 4.74 -1.23
CA ALA A 128 -18.75 3.75 -0.16
C ALA A 128 -19.41 4.19 1.16
N GLU A 129 -19.39 5.48 1.46
CA GLU A 129 -20.08 6.03 2.63
C GLU A 129 -21.59 5.80 2.55
N ILE A 130 -22.23 6.18 1.43
CA ILE A 130 -23.64 5.97 1.20
C ILE A 130 -23.99 4.48 1.27
N ALA A 131 -23.24 3.63 0.58
CA ALA A 131 -23.47 2.19 0.56
C ALA A 131 -23.37 1.57 1.97
N MET A 132 -22.43 2.04 2.78
CA MET A 132 -22.30 1.59 4.16
C MET A 132 -23.52 1.95 5.02
N GLU A 133 -24.07 3.16 4.89
CA GLU A 133 -25.27 3.57 5.63
C GLU A 133 -26.51 2.78 5.16
N GLN A 134 -26.67 2.57 3.86
CA GLN A 134 -27.74 1.75 3.31
C GLN A 134 -27.67 0.30 3.82
N LEU A 135 -26.48 -0.28 3.86
CA LEU A 135 -26.30 -1.63 4.38
C LEU A 135 -26.65 -1.74 5.87
N LYS A 136 -26.27 -0.73 6.67
CA LYS A 136 -26.66 -0.68 8.10
C LYS A 136 -28.16 -0.59 8.27
N GLU A 137 -28.84 0.24 7.50
CA GLU A 137 -30.29 0.38 7.60
C GLU A 137 -31.01 -0.91 7.19
N LYS A 138 -30.58 -1.58 6.10
CA LYS A 138 -31.08 -2.91 5.74
C LYS A 138 -30.94 -3.91 6.89
N GLN A 139 -29.78 -3.94 7.56
CA GLN A 139 -29.53 -4.84 8.69
C GLN A 139 -30.42 -4.52 9.89
N LYS A 140 -30.67 -3.23 10.17
CA LYS A 140 -31.56 -2.80 11.26
C LYS A 140 -32.99 -3.20 10.98
N GLN A 141 -33.48 -3.07 9.77
CA GLN A 141 -34.82 -3.47 9.36
C GLN A 141 -35.04 -4.98 9.48
N ARG A 142 -34.03 -5.79 9.08
CA ARG A 142 -34.11 -7.27 9.23
C ARG A 142 -34.19 -7.73 10.69
N ARG A 143 -33.55 -7.01 11.61
CA ARG A 143 -33.58 -7.33 13.05
C ARG A 143 -34.92 -7.00 13.72
N LYS A 144 -35.74 -6.16 13.09
CA LYS A 144 -37.07 -5.77 13.62
C LYS A 144 -38.20 -6.68 13.14
N ARG A 145 -37.90 -7.55 12.16
CA ARG A 145 -38.85 -8.58 11.66
C ARG A 145 -38.65 -9.89 12.40
#